data_c695eac8c9432dd1848982818b3c1daa
#
_entry.id   c695eac8c9432dd1848982818b3c1daa
#
_cell.length_a   1.000
_cell.length_b   1.000
_cell.length_c   1.000
_cell.angle_alpha   90.00
_cell.angle_beta   90.00
_cell.angle_gamma   90.00
#
_symmetry.space_group_name_H-M   'P 1'
#
loop_
_entity.id
_entity.type
_entity.pdbx_description
1 polymer ?
#
loop_
_entity_poly.entity_id
_entity_poly.type
_entity_poly.pdbx_seq_one_letter_code
_entity_poly.pdbx_strand_id
1 'polypeptide(L)'
;DTLHPRYLVEHLHQVWRAANFCWRVKGYFHWSLVDNFEWERGWTQRFGLWGLDVETQKRIRRKSVDVYEFICKENAIDSEMVKELVPEIFDKLFLAD
;
A
#
# COMPACT_ATOMS: atom_id res chain seq x y z
N ASP A 1 -8.79 -3.39 -7.80
CA ASP A 1 -7.71 -3.22 -6.83
C ASP A 1 -8.09 -2.24 -5.71
N THR A 2 -9.08 -2.62 -4.92
CA THR A 2 -9.53 -1.79 -3.80
C THR A 2 -8.86 -2.17 -2.48
N LEU A 3 -8.33 -3.39 -2.38
CA LEU A 3 -7.73 -3.89 -1.15
C LEU A 3 -6.27 -3.49 -0.94
N HIS A 4 -5.48 -3.39 -2.01
CA HIS A 4 -4.05 -3.07 -1.90
C HIS A 4 -3.77 -1.70 -1.27
N PRO A 5 -4.43 -0.62 -1.70
CA PRO A 5 -4.20 0.68 -1.08
C PRO A 5 -4.57 0.68 0.40
N ARG A 6 -5.70 0.07 0.73
CA ARG A 6 -6.16 -0.05 2.10
C ARG A 6 -5.19 -0.85 2.96
N TYR A 7 -4.77 -2.02 2.46
CA TYR A 7 -3.81 -2.88 3.14
C TYR A 7 -2.51 -2.12 3.43
N LEU A 8 -2.00 -1.44 2.42
CA LEU A 8 -0.74 -0.69 2.52
C LEU A 8 -0.82 0.40 3.59
N VAL A 9 -1.87 1.21 3.56
CA VAL A 9 -2.03 2.31 4.53
C VAL A 9 -2.23 1.76 5.94
N GLU A 10 -3.04 0.74 6.12
CA GLU A 10 -3.29 0.16 7.44
C GLU A 10 -2.02 -0.43 8.04
N HIS A 11 -1.22 -1.13 7.23
CA HIS A 11 0.03 -1.71 7.72
C HIS A 11 1.08 -0.65 8.04
N LEU A 12 1.23 0.36 7.19
CA LEU A 12 2.16 1.45 7.45
C LEU A 12 1.75 2.29 8.66
N HIS A 13 0.44 2.41 8.91
CA HIS A 13 -0.05 3.04 10.12
C HIS A 13 0.42 2.27 11.37
N GLN A 14 0.37 0.93 11.33
CA GLN A 14 0.87 0.11 12.42
C GLN A 14 2.39 0.21 12.58
N VAL A 15 3.12 0.33 11.49
CA VAL A 15 4.57 0.58 11.53
C VAL A 15 4.86 1.91 12.23
N TRP A 16 4.11 2.95 11.89
CA TRP A 16 4.22 4.26 12.54
C TRP A 16 3.94 4.17 14.04
N ARG A 17 2.89 3.46 14.43
CA ARG A 17 2.57 3.26 15.85
C ARG A 17 3.70 2.52 16.57
N ALA A 18 4.21 1.44 15.98
CA ALA A 18 5.31 0.68 16.56
C ALA A 18 6.54 1.56 16.75
N ALA A 19 6.89 2.36 15.74
CA ALA A 19 8.04 3.27 15.81
C ALA A 19 7.87 4.30 16.94
N ASN A 20 6.65 4.80 17.15
CA ASN A 20 6.36 5.78 18.18
C ASN A 20 6.33 5.18 19.60
N PHE A 21 6.19 3.87 19.72
CA PHE A 21 6.25 3.19 21.02
C PHE A 21 7.65 2.61 21.31
N CYS A 22 8.68 3.21 20.73
CA CYS A 22 10.08 2.85 20.95
C CYS A 22 10.48 1.47 20.45
N TRP A 23 9.74 0.89 19.53
CA TRP A 23 10.14 -0.33 18.86
C TRP A 23 11.17 0.01 17.78
N ARG A 24 12.13 -0.89 17.57
CA ARG A 24 13.23 -0.64 16.62
C ARG A 24 12.85 -0.99 15.18
N VAL A 25 11.84 -0.31 14.64
CA VAL A 25 11.45 -0.46 13.24
C VAL A 25 12.32 0.46 12.40
N LYS A 26 13.08 -0.12 11.46
CA LYS A 26 14.03 0.63 10.62
C LYS A 26 13.51 0.92 9.23
N GLY A 27 12.50 0.20 8.77
CA GLY A 27 11.98 0.42 7.44
C GLY A 27 10.87 -0.55 7.09
N TYR A 28 10.41 -0.44 5.85
CA TYR A 28 9.33 -1.25 5.35
C TYR A 28 9.61 -1.60 3.89
N PHE A 29 9.45 -2.87 3.55
CA PHE A 29 9.59 -3.35 2.18
C PHE A 29 8.29 -4.01 1.77
N HIS A 30 7.69 -3.47 0.72
CA HIS A 30 6.43 -4.01 0.21
C HIS A 30 6.68 -5.15 -0.79
N TRP A 31 5.97 -6.25 -0.66
CA TRP A 31 5.94 -7.28 -1.67
C TRP A 31 4.70 -7.08 -2.51
N SER A 32 4.77 -6.73 -3.73
CA SER A 32 5.95 -6.54 -4.56
C SER A 32 5.73 -5.34 -5.48
N LEU A 33 6.76 -4.96 -6.26
CA LEU A 33 6.66 -3.83 -7.18
C LEU A 33 5.66 -4.12 -8.30
N VAL A 34 5.77 -5.28 -8.91
CA VAL A 34 4.94 -5.71 -10.05
C VAL A 34 4.42 -7.11 -9.76
N ASP A 35 3.23 -7.42 -10.27
CA ASP A 35 2.70 -8.78 -10.20
C ASP A 35 3.72 -9.78 -10.73
N ASN A 36 3.86 -10.92 -10.05
CA ASN A 36 4.79 -11.95 -10.46
C ASN A 36 4.17 -13.34 -10.34
N PHE A 37 4.91 -14.35 -10.77
CA PHE A 37 4.49 -15.73 -10.66
C PHE A 37 4.68 -16.22 -9.23
N GLU A 38 3.58 -16.46 -8.51
CA GLU A 38 3.59 -16.87 -7.11
C GLU A 38 3.65 -18.38 -6.94
N TRP A 39 4.67 -19.01 -7.52
CA TRP A 39 4.96 -20.43 -7.40
C TRP A 39 3.73 -21.31 -7.68
N GLU A 40 3.29 -22.10 -6.71
CA GLU A 40 2.16 -23.01 -6.88
C GLU A 40 0.83 -22.30 -7.18
N ARG A 41 0.73 -21.01 -6.82
CA ARG A 41 -0.45 -20.19 -7.07
C ARG A 41 -0.45 -19.55 -8.45
N GLY A 42 0.70 -19.62 -9.15
CA GLY A 42 0.84 -19.04 -10.47
C GLY A 42 0.52 -17.56 -10.48
N TRP A 43 -0.37 -17.16 -11.40
CA TRP A 43 -0.79 -15.76 -11.55
C TRP A 43 -2.10 -15.44 -10.83
N THR A 44 -2.64 -16.35 -10.03
CA THR A 44 -3.90 -16.13 -9.32
C THR A 44 -3.78 -15.11 -8.19
N GLN A 45 -2.61 -15.01 -7.60
CA GLN A 45 -2.32 -14.03 -6.54
C GLN A 45 -1.57 -12.85 -7.14
N ARG A 46 -2.10 -11.64 -6.92
CA ARG A 46 -1.57 -10.41 -7.50
C ARG A 46 -1.17 -9.44 -6.40
N PHE A 47 0.10 -9.46 -6.02
CA PHE A 47 0.61 -8.65 -4.91
C PHE A 47 1.34 -7.38 -5.34
N GLY A 48 1.46 -7.13 -6.64
CA GLY A 48 2.22 -5.99 -7.13
C GLY A 48 1.55 -4.64 -6.87
N LEU A 49 2.36 -3.61 -6.63
CA LEU A 49 1.90 -2.22 -6.66
C LEU A 49 1.42 -1.87 -8.07
N TRP A 50 2.16 -2.36 -9.08
CA TRP A 50 1.77 -2.29 -10.49
C TRP A 50 1.16 -3.61 -10.90
N GLY A 51 0.07 -3.55 -11.65
CA GLY A 51 -0.49 -4.74 -12.28
C GLY A 51 0.34 -5.16 -13.48
N LEU A 52 0.23 -6.43 -13.86
CA LEU A 52 0.88 -6.96 -15.04
C LEU A 52 -0.13 -7.71 -15.89
N ASP A 53 -0.22 -7.33 -17.17
CA ASP A 53 -0.96 -8.11 -18.16
C ASP A 53 -0.03 -9.25 -18.60
N VAL A 54 -0.38 -10.48 -18.24
CA VAL A 54 0.48 -11.65 -18.48
C VAL A 54 0.71 -11.87 -19.96
N GLU A 55 -0.29 -11.61 -20.80
CA GLU A 55 -0.18 -11.83 -22.25
C GLU A 55 0.68 -10.79 -22.95
N THR A 56 0.45 -9.51 -22.65
CA THR A 56 1.15 -8.41 -23.32
C THR A 56 2.39 -7.94 -22.57
N GLN A 57 2.56 -8.35 -21.32
CA GLN A 57 3.65 -7.92 -20.43
C GLN A 57 3.62 -6.41 -20.14
N LYS A 58 2.50 -5.76 -20.35
CA LYS A 58 2.34 -4.36 -20.03
C LYS A 58 2.08 -4.18 -18.54
N ARG A 59 2.68 -3.16 -17.97
CA ARG A 59 2.45 -2.78 -16.59
C ARG A 59 1.27 -1.84 -16.50
N ILE A 60 0.41 -2.09 -15.51
CA ILE A 60 -0.82 -1.33 -15.31
C ILE A 60 -0.69 -0.60 -13.97
N ARG A 61 -0.80 0.73 -14.00
CA ARG A 61 -0.71 1.53 -12.77
C ARG A 61 -1.94 1.27 -11.90
N ARG A 62 -1.69 0.91 -10.65
CA ARG A 62 -2.73 0.72 -9.64
C ARG A 62 -2.75 1.90 -8.68
N LYS A 63 -3.88 2.08 -8.01
CA LYS A 63 -4.04 3.11 -6.98
C LYS A 63 -3.01 2.95 -5.85
N SER A 64 -2.59 1.73 -5.57
CA SER A 64 -1.56 1.45 -4.57
C SER A 64 -0.23 2.12 -4.91
N VAL A 65 0.08 2.31 -6.18
CA VAL A 65 1.28 3.05 -6.61
C VAL A 65 1.20 4.48 -6.12
N ASP A 66 0.05 5.12 -6.30
CA ASP A 66 -0.14 6.52 -5.88
C ASP A 66 0.00 6.68 -4.37
N VAL A 67 -0.57 5.74 -3.61
CA VAL A 67 -0.48 5.72 -2.16
C VAL A 67 0.97 5.54 -1.71
N TYR A 68 1.65 4.55 -2.24
CA TYR A 68 3.02 4.24 -1.84
C TYR A 68 3.98 5.35 -2.23
N GLU A 69 3.81 5.91 -3.44
CA GLU A 69 4.61 7.03 -3.92
C GLU A 69 4.49 8.23 -2.97
N PHE A 70 3.27 8.57 -2.56
CA PHE A 70 3.02 9.65 -1.62
C PHE A 70 3.76 9.40 -0.29
N ILE A 71 3.60 8.21 0.27
CA ILE A 71 4.20 7.87 1.56
C ILE A 71 5.73 7.90 1.48
N CYS A 72 6.31 7.37 0.41
CA CYS A 72 7.77 7.38 0.23
C CYS A 72 8.30 8.80 0.08
N LYS A 73 7.57 9.65 -0.61
CA LYS A 73 7.97 11.02 -0.89
C LYS A 73 7.83 11.93 0.32
N GLU A 74 6.70 11.82 1.02
CA GLU A 74 6.40 12.68 2.16
C GLU A 74 6.80 12.09 3.51
N ASN A 75 7.12 10.80 3.53
CA ASN A 75 7.41 10.05 4.75
C ASN A 75 6.30 10.20 5.80
N ALA A 76 5.06 10.21 5.34
CA ALA A 76 3.89 10.45 6.18
C ALA A 76 2.61 9.90 5.55
N ILE A 77 1.63 9.68 6.41
CA ILE A 77 0.25 9.40 6.04
C ILE A 77 -0.56 10.59 6.53
N ASP A 78 -1.12 11.39 5.63
CA ASP A 78 -1.91 12.53 6.06
C ASP A 78 -3.40 12.35 5.73
N SER A 79 -4.23 13.17 6.37
CA SER A 79 -5.68 13.06 6.26
C SER A 79 -6.19 13.37 4.86
N GLU A 80 -5.56 14.29 4.15
CA GLU A 80 -5.98 14.66 2.79
C GLU A 80 -5.71 13.51 1.82
N MET A 81 -4.54 12.90 1.92
CA MET A 81 -4.19 11.74 1.09
C MET A 81 -5.16 10.59 1.31
N VAL A 82 -5.49 10.30 2.57
CA VAL A 82 -6.41 9.20 2.90
C VAL A 82 -7.81 9.51 2.38
N LYS A 83 -8.30 10.75 2.52
CA LYS A 83 -9.59 11.14 1.98
C LYS A 83 -9.65 10.98 0.47
N GLU A 84 -8.59 11.32 -0.22
CA GLU A 84 -8.53 11.29 -1.67
C GLU A 84 -8.33 9.87 -2.22
N LEU A 85 -7.38 9.13 -1.65
CA LEU A 85 -6.97 7.84 -2.21
C LEU A 85 -7.59 6.63 -1.52
N VAL A 86 -7.83 6.69 -0.22
CA VAL A 86 -8.36 5.56 0.55
C VAL A 86 -9.43 6.04 1.53
N PRO A 87 -10.52 6.66 1.04
CA PRO A 87 -11.52 7.25 1.93
C PRO A 87 -12.23 6.27 2.85
N GLU A 88 -12.30 5.00 2.46
CA GLU A 88 -13.01 3.97 3.23
C GLU A 88 -12.41 3.69 4.60
N ILE A 89 -11.15 4.08 4.83
CA ILE A 89 -10.50 3.87 6.13
C ILE A 89 -10.24 5.17 6.89
N PHE A 90 -10.75 6.30 6.38
CA PHE A 90 -10.48 7.61 6.99
C PHE A 90 -10.89 7.65 8.47
N ASP A 91 -12.10 7.20 8.78
CA ASP A 91 -12.61 7.25 10.15
C ASP A 91 -11.87 6.30 11.08
N LYS A 92 -11.24 5.28 10.53
CA LYS A 92 -10.46 4.31 11.29
C LYS A 92 -9.11 4.87 11.72
N LEU A 93 -8.49 5.68 10.86
CA LEU A 93 -7.17 6.25 11.11
C LEU A 93 -7.22 7.62 11.81
N PHE A 94 -8.23 8.41 11.53
CA PHE A 94 -8.37 9.76 12.05
C PHE A 94 -9.68 9.86 12.82
N LEU A 95 -9.59 10.26 14.08
CA LEU A 95 -10.78 10.41 14.89
C LEU A 95 -11.56 11.65 14.45
N ALA A 96 -12.85 11.47 14.25
CA ALA A 96 -13.74 12.60 13.99
C ALA A 96 -14.05 13.29 15.31
N ASP A 97 -13.83 14.56 15.34
CA ASP A 97 -14.19 15.38 16.49
C ASP A 97 -15.68 15.77 16.45
#